data_ff5dac7ffae606a309876a1a5b08e0fe
#
_entry.id   ff5dac7ffae606a309876a1a5b08e0fe
#
_cell.length_a   1.000
_cell.length_b   1.000
_cell.length_c   1.000
_cell.angle_alpha   90.00
_cell.angle_beta   90.00
_cell.angle_gamma   90.00
#
_symmetry.space_group_name_H-M   'P 1'
#
loop_
_entity.id
_entity.type
_entity.pdbx_description
1 polymer ?
#
loop_
_entity_poly.entity_id
_entity_poly.type
_entity_poly.pdbx_seq_one_letter_code
_entity_poly.pdbx_strand_id
1 'polypeptide(L)'
;VEIKELNIHIPRNFRKWKQFVELNHIQNFAPSEVDQIEKTFIWVEGDDVAATGSIAGNVLKYIAVCGKYSDGGAMFNQVVSHLITQAAMLGRYHLFVFTKPQYSQSFQYVGFKELALSNDGAILETGPGGIDDYLATIPVADDGEQVAAIVMNANPFTKGHQYLVETASRENDHVYVFVLQDDSSIFTYQERFDLVKQGTAQFKNVTVVSSGEYMISAATFPAYFLKDDQDQGHYQAVLDVSLFKRNIVPALHIKKRYVGTEPFSKTTDSYNQAMHEVLPPEVAV
;
A
#
# COMPACT_ATOMS: atom_id res chain seq x y z
N VAL A 1 10.73 11.55 -29.53
CA VAL A 1 9.94 10.45 -28.93
C VAL A 1 8.47 10.84 -28.96
N GLU A 2 7.61 9.97 -29.51
CA GLU A 2 6.16 10.14 -29.57
C GLU A 2 5.48 9.38 -28.42
N ILE A 3 4.46 9.98 -27.79
CA ILE A 3 3.68 9.33 -26.71
C ILE A 3 2.38 8.80 -27.33
N LYS A 4 2.08 7.53 -27.07
CA LYS A 4 0.85 6.88 -27.53
C LYS A 4 0.11 6.21 -26.38
N GLU A 5 -1.19 6.42 -26.27
CA GLU A 5 -2.04 5.61 -25.41
C GLU A 5 -2.24 4.23 -26.06
N LEU A 6 -2.02 3.18 -25.28
CA LEU A 6 -2.10 1.79 -25.75
C LEU A 6 -3.21 1.05 -25.00
N ASN A 7 -4.22 0.58 -25.72
CA ASN A 7 -5.20 -0.31 -25.11
C ASN A 7 -4.63 -1.73 -24.99
N ILE A 8 -4.21 -2.10 -23.78
CA ILE A 8 -3.63 -3.41 -23.48
C ILE A 8 -4.67 -4.53 -23.34
N HIS A 9 -5.97 -4.21 -23.26
CA HIS A 9 -7.02 -5.23 -23.27
C HIS A 9 -7.22 -5.85 -24.67
N ILE A 10 -6.57 -5.28 -25.71
CA ILE A 10 -6.47 -5.89 -27.04
C ILE A 10 -5.31 -6.90 -27.03
N PRO A 11 -5.55 -8.21 -27.33
CA PRO A 11 -4.54 -9.27 -27.18
C PRO A 11 -3.22 -9.03 -27.93
N ARG A 12 -3.27 -8.40 -29.11
CA ARG A 12 -2.08 -8.05 -29.91
C ARG A 12 -1.22 -6.99 -29.21
N ASN A 13 -1.87 -5.98 -28.64
CA ASN A 13 -1.21 -4.90 -27.92
C ASN A 13 -0.61 -5.41 -26.61
N PHE A 14 -1.38 -6.21 -25.87
CA PHE A 14 -0.92 -6.83 -24.64
C PHE A 14 0.34 -7.65 -24.84
N ARG A 15 0.39 -8.51 -25.87
CA ARG A 15 1.59 -9.33 -26.13
C ARG A 15 2.83 -8.49 -26.40
N LYS A 16 2.72 -7.41 -27.19
CA LYS A 16 3.84 -6.51 -27.48
C LYS A 16 4.30 -5.74 -26.24
N TRP A 17 3.34 -5.20 -25.51
CA TRP A 17 3.61 -4.47 -24.27
C TRP A 17 4.24 -5.38 -23.21
N LYS A 18 3.66 -6.56 -22.99
CA LYS A 18 4.18 -7.57 -22.07
C LYS A 18 5.62 -7.93 -22.38
N GLN A 19 5.94 -8.22 -23.64
CA GLN A 19 7.31 -8.52 -24.05
C GLN A 19 8.29 -7.38 -23.71
N PHE A 20 7.89 -6.13 -23.91
CA PHE A 20 8.71 -4.97 -23.53
C PHE A 20 8.92 -4.89 -22.03
N VAL A 21 7.87 -5.08 -21.25
CA VAL A 21 7.92 -4.98 -19.78
C VAL A 21 8.77 -6.12 -19.18
N GLU A 22 8.64 -7.35 -19.74
CA GLU A 22 9.46 -8.51 -19.35
C GLU A 22 10.94 -8.29 -19.62
N LEU A 23 11.29 -7.71 -20.77
CA LEU A 23 12.69 -7.34 -21.11
C LEU A 23 13.27 -6.30 -20.14
N ASN A 24 12.42 -5.52 -19.48
CA ASN A 24 12.80 -4.55 -18.46
C ASN A 24 12.60 -5.07 -17.02
N HIS A 25 12.63 -6.40 -16.83
CA HIS A 25 12.65 -7.08 -15.53
C HIS A 25 11.37 -6.93 -14.69
N ILE A 26 10.23 -6.75 -15.32
CA ILE A 26 8.91 -6.85 -14.68
C ILE A 26 8.25 -8.14 -15.19
N GLN A 27 7.95 -9.09 -14.32
CA GLN A 27 7.60 -10.46 -14.69
C GLN A 27 6.23 -10.94 -14.20
N ASN A 28 5.59 -10.22 -13.27
CA ASN A 28 4.31 -10.65 -12.73
C ASN A 28 3.14 -9.93 -13.45
N PHE A 29 2.28 -10.71 -14.10
CA PHE A 29 1.12 -10.26 -14.87
C PHE A 29 -0.14 -11.02 -14.44
N ALA A 30 -0.35 -11.16 -13.14
CA ALA A 30 -1.58 -11.77 -12.64
C ALA A 30 -2.81 -11.08 -13.28
N PRO A 31 -3.84 -11.82 -13.70
CA PRO A 31 -5.04 -11.21 -14.29
C PRO A 31 -5.62 -10.09 -13.43
N SER A 32 -5.66 -10.28 -12.11
CA SER A 32 -6.12 -9.26 -11.16
C SER A 32 -5.32 -7.97 -11.18
N GLU A 33 -4.05 -8.01 -11.56
CA GLU A 33 -3.19 -6.83 -11.71
C GLU A 33 -3.42 -6.12 -13.04
N VAL A 34 -3.58 -6.90 -14.10
CA VAL A 34 -3.73 -6.38 -15.48
C VAL A 34 -5.15 -5.83 -15.71
N ASP A 35 -6.18 -6.51 -15.20
CA ASP A 35 -7.58 -6.12 -15.39
C ASP A 35 -7.91 -4.77 -14.72
N GLN A 36 -7.16 -4.39 -13.69
CA GLN A 36 -7.30 -3.09 -13.02
C GLN A 36 -6.68 -1.92 -13.79
N ILE A 37 -5.88 -2.18 -14.83
CA ILE A 37 -5.21 -1.12 -15.60
C ILE A 37 -6.24 -0.38 -16.44
N GLU A 38 -6.37 0.91 -16.23
CA GLU A 38 -7.30 1.78 -16.94
C GLU A 38 -6.66 2.46 -18.14
N LYS A 39 -5.39 2.87 -17.98
CA LYS A 39 -4.62 3.52 -19.06
C LYS A 39 -3.19 2.99 -19.08
N THR A 40 -2.69 2.78 -20.28
CA THR A 40 -1.28 2.49 -20.53
C THR A 40 -0.75 3.42 -21.60
N PHE A 41 0.45 3.94 -21.39
CA PHE A 41 1.15 4.79 -22.35
C PHE A 41 2.48 4.15 -22.74
N ILE A 42 2.88 4.35 -23.99
CA ILE A 42 4.18 3.97 -24.52
C ILE A 42 4.85 5.19 -25.17
N TRP A 43 6.15 5.29 -24.98
CA TRP A 43 7.06 6.25 -25.62
C TRP A 43 7.75 5.54 -26.76
N VAL A 44 7.59 6.05 -27.97
CA VAL A 44 8.09 5.40 -29.20
C VAL A 44 9.07 6.30 -29.92
N GLU A 45 10.20 5.76 -30.32
CA GLU A 45 11.18 6.43 -31.17
C GLU A 45 11.45 5.57 -32.42
N GLY A 46 10.90 6.00 -33.55
CA GLY A 46 10.86 5.16 -34.75
C GLY A 46 9.99 3.92 -34.50
N ASP A 47 10.58 2.74 -34.64
CA ASP A 47 9.91 1.45 -34.39
C ASP A 47 10.17 0.90 -32.98
N ASP A 48 11.04 1.56 -32.20
CA ASP A 48 11.45 1.11 -30.86
C ASP A 48 10.54 1.69 -29.76
N VAL A 49 10.16 0.85 -28.79
CA VAL A 49 9.55 1.31 -27.56
C VAL A 49 10.65 1.75 -26.58
N ALA A 50 10.67 3.02 -26.23
CA ALA A 50 11.64 3.60 -25.31
C ALA A 50 11.24 3.46 -23.84
N ALA A 51 9.93 3.59 -23.56
CA ALA A 51 9.40 3.48 -22.20
C ALA A 51 7.91 3.13 -22.19
N THR A 52 7.41 2.74 -21.04
CA THR A 52 5.99 2.54 -20.76
C THR A 52 5.65 2.94 -19.34
N GLY A 53 4.36 3.15 -19.08
CA GLY A 53 3.78 3.29 -17.75
C GLY A 53 2.26 3.21 -17.81
N SER A 54 1.66 2.75 -16.72
CA SER A 54 0.22 2.48 -16.62
C SER A 54 -0.39 3.12 -15.37
N ILE A 55 -1.69 3.35 -15.41
CA ILE A 55 -2.51 3.87 -14.30
C ILE A 55 -3.58 2.83 -13.97
N ALA A 56 -3.66 2.48 -12.70
CA ALA A 56 -4.70 1.61 -12.13
C ALA A 56 -5.20 2.23 -10.82
N GLY A 57 -6.42 2.78 -10.83
CA GLY A 57 -6.89 3.58 -9.70
C GLY A 57 -5.97 4.78 -9.44
N ASN A 58 -5.52 4.90 -8.21
CA ASN A 58 -4.53 5.89 -7.79
C ASN A 58 -3.09 5.34 -7.73
N VAL A 59 -2.82 4.21 -8.37
CA VAL A 59 -1.50 3.58 -8.41
C VAL A 59 -0.89 3.70 -9.81
N LEU A 60 0.33 4.20 -9.88
CA LEU A 60 1.14 4.15 -11.10
C LEU A 60 1.86 2.81 -11.15
N LYS A 61 1.62 2.05 -12.22
CA LYS A 61 2.12 0.67 -12.39
C LYS A 61 2.95 0.50 -13.66
N TYR A 62 3.76 -0.54 -13.72
CA TYR A 62 4.49 -0.99 -14.90
C TYR A 62 5.32 0.11 -15.56
N ILE A 63 5.95 0.97 -14.75
CA ILE A 63 6.86 2.00 -15.24
C ILE A 63 8.18 1.33 -15.60
N ALA A 64 8.54 1.37 -16.88
CA ALA A 64 9.77 0.80 -17.39
C ALA A 64 10.37 1.71 -18.46
N VAL A 65 11.69 1.87 -18.40
CA VAL A 65 12.50 2.60 -19.40
C VAL A 65 13.54 1.66 -19.97
N CYS A 66 13.59 1.53 -21.29
CA CYS A 66 14.59 0.72 -21.97
C CYS A 66 16.00 1.26 -21.67
N GLY A 67 16.97 0.37 -21.39
CA GLY A 67 18.34 0.74 -21.03
C GLY A 67 19.00 1.72 -21.99
N LYS A 68 18.68 1.65 -23.29
CA LYS A 68 19.16 2.60 -24.31
C LYS A 68 18.77 4.06 -24.03
N TYR A 69 17.66 4.28 -23.28
CA TYR A 69 17.09 5.60 -23.00
C TYR A 69 17.13 5.97 -21.50
N SER A 70 17.83 5.18 -20.68
CA SER A 70 17.84 5.36 -19.22
C SER A 70 18.87 6.41 -18.74
N ASP A 71 19.77 6.83 -19.61
CA ASP A 71 20.84 7.77 -19.24
C ASP A 71 20.29 9.11 -18.73
N GLY A 72 20.78 9.51 -17.54
CA GLY A 72 20.44 10.79 -16.93
C GLY A 72 19.01 10.91 -16.38
N GLY A 73 18.20 9.86 -16.43
CA GLY A 73 16.84 9.86 -15.85
C GLY A 73 15.79 10.70 -16.57
N ALA A 74 16.13 11.36 -17.68
CA ALA A 74 15.22 12.27 -18.40
C ALA A 74 13.95 11.56 -18.91
N MET A 75 14.10 10.36 -19.47
CA MET A 75 12.96 9.57 -19.93
C MET A 75 12.05 9.12 -18.76
N PHE A 76 12.65 8.68 -17.67
CA PHE A 76 11.90 8.33 -16.46
C PHE A 76 11.07 9.52 -15.94
N ASN A 77 11.68 10.72 -15.87
CA ASN A 77 10.96 11.93 -15.43
C ASN A 77 9.81 12.27 -16.38
N GLN A 78 9.99 12.13 -17.70
CA GLN A 78 8.92 12.33 -18.68
C GLN A 78 7.76 11.36 -18.48
N VAL A 79 8.07 10.07 -18.27
CA VAL A 79 7.05 9.03 -18.03
C VAL A 79 6.26 9.36 -16.78
N VAL A 80 6.91 9.58 -15.64
CA VAL A 80 6.25 9.83 -14.37
C VAL A 80 5.41 11.11 -14.42
N SER A 81 5.96 12.22 -14.96
CA SER A 81 5.24 13.48 -15.08
C SER A 81 4.01 13.36 -15.99
N HIS A 82 4.11 12.61 -17.08
CA HIS A 82 2.98 12.36 -17.96
C HIS A 82 1.88 11.55 -17.25
N LEU A 83 2.26 10.47 -16.54
CA LEU A 83 1.30 9.66 -15.79
C LEU A 83 0.58 10.45 -14.70
N ILE A 84 1.30 11.30 -13.95
CA ILE A 84 0.70 12.21 -12.95
C ILE A 84 -0.32 13.14 -13.63
N THR A 85 0.03 13.72 -14.77
CA THR A 85 -0.87 14.59 -15.54
C THR A 85 -2.12 13.84 -16.00
N GLN A 86 -1.96 12.63 -16.51
CA GLN A 86 -3.08 11.80 -16.96
C GLN A 86 -3.97 11.34 -15.79
N ALA A 87 -3.38 11.01 -14.64
CA ALA A 87 -4.13 10.69 -13.43
C ALA A 87 -4.95 11.90 -12.93
N ALA A 88 -4.36 13.11 -12.97
CA ALA A 88 -5.06 14.34 -12.61
C ALA A 88 -6.24 14.61 -13.55
N MET A 89 -6.14 14.32 -14.85
CA MET A 89 -7.27 14.40 -15.79
C MET A 89 -8.39 13.41 -15.46
N LEU A 90 -8.09 12.32 -14.74
CA LEU A 90 -9.07 11.36 -14.21
C LEU A 90 -9.58 11.76 -12.81
N GLY A 91 -9.22 12.95 -12.31
CA GLY A 91 -9.61 13.44 -10.99
C GLY A 91 -8.81 12.81 -9.82
N ARG A 92 -7.66 12.19 -10.11
CA ARG A 92 -6.81 11.53 -9.11
C ARG A 92 -5.56 12.35 -8.87
N TYR A 93 -5.49 12.94 -7.71
CA TYR A 93 -4.41 13.87 -7.33
C TYR A 93 -3.45 13.27 -6.29
N HIS A 94 -3.90 12.32 -5.47
CA HIS A 94 -3.08 11.54 -4.56
C HIS A 94 -2.74 10.19 -5.20
N LEU A 95 -1.45 9.92 -5.40
CA LEU A 95 -0.99 8.76 -6.17
C LEU A 95 0.07 7.98 -5.39
N PHE A 96 0.03 6.66 -5.55
CA PHE A 96 1.00 5.73 -5.02
C PHE A 96 1.86 5.10 -6.11
N VAL A 97 3.05 4.68 -5.69
CA VAL A 97 3.94 3.83 -6.46
C VAL A 97 4.47 2.73 -5.54
N PHE A 98 4.46 1.50 -6.06
CA PHE A 98 5.11 0.35 -5.46
C PHE A 98 6.24 -0.09 -6.38
N THR A 99 7.47 -0.19 -5.86
CA THR A 99 8.65 -0.40 -6.70
C THR A 99 9.75 -1.17 -5.97
N LYS A 100 10.78 -1.57 -6.72
CA LYS A 100 11.99 -2.18 -6.13
C LYS A 100 12.78 -1.13 -5.35
N PRO A 101 13.51 -1.50 -4.28
CA PRO A 101 14.23 -0.57 -3.40
C PRO A 101 15.17 0.37 -4.16
N GLN A 102 15.86 -0.15 -5.17
CA GLN A 102 16.84 0.62 -5.96
C GLN A 102 16.24 1.78 -6.75
N TYR A 103 14.92 1.77 -7.00
CA TYR A 103 14.24 2.84 -7.73
C TYR A 103 13.57 3.87 -6.82
N SER A 104 13.54 3.66 -5.52
CA SER A 104 12.92 4.60 -4.57
C SER A 104 13.46 6.01 -4.72
N GLN A 105 14.78 6.14 -4.77
CA GLN A 105 15.44 7.45 -4.92
C GLN A 105 15.04 8.15 -6.23
N SER A 106 14.84 7.41 -7.32
CA SER A 106 14.42 7.99 -8.60
C SER A 106 13.03 8.61 -8.51
N PHE A 107 12.11 7.97 -7.78
CA PHE A 107 10.79 8.53 -7.52
C PHE A 107 10.84 9.73 -6.59
N GLN A 108 11.70 9.73 -5.57
CA GLN A 108 11.88 10.89 -4.70
C GLN A 108 12.37 12.12 -5.47
N TYR A 109 13.25 11.97 -6.46
CA TYR A 109 13.69 13.07 -7.32
C TYR A 109 12.57 13.69 -8.16
N VAL A 110 11.49 12.97 -8.43
CA VAL A 110 10.31 13.49 -9.14
C VAL A 110 9.15 13.83 -8.21
N GLY A 111 9.42 13.99 -6.91
CA GLY A 111 8.48 14.55 -5.94
C GLY A 111 7.62 13.54 -5.18
N PHE A 112 7.98 12.25 -5.20
CA PHE A 112 7.34 11.27 -4.32
C PHE A 112 7.98 11.26 -2.93
N LYS A 113 7.18 11.09 -1.89
CA LYS A 113 7.58 10.85 -0.52
C LYS A 113 7.66 9.35 -0.26
N GLU A 114 8.79 8.85 0.23
CA GLU A 114 8.94 7.45 0.62
C GLU A 114 8.22 7.19 1.94
N LEU A 115 7.24 6.28 1.92
CA LEU A 115 6.47 5.86 3.09
C LEU A 115 7.07 4.64 3.78
N ALA A 116 7.55 3.68 2.98
CA ALA A 116 8.20 2.47 3.47
C ALA A 116 9.29 2.00 2.52
N LEU A 117 10.30 1.37 3.09
CA LEU A 117 11.38 0.72 2.38
C LEU A 117 11.73 -0.59 3.10
N SER A 118 11.82 -1.67 2.35
CA SER A 118 12.31 -2.99 2.79
C SER A 118 13.41 -3.49 1.87
N ASN A 119 13.93 -4.68 2.13
CA ASN A 119 14.93 -5.31 1.25
C ASN A 119 14.39 -5.60 -0.16
N ASP A 120 13.08 -5.81 -0.29
CA ASP A 120 12.44 -6.26 -1.51
C ASP A 120 11.60 -5.19 -2.21
N GLY A 121 11.25 -4.09 -1.53
CA GLY A 121 10.44 -3.03 -2.14
C GLY A 121 10.33 -1.75 -1.37
N ALA A 122 9.68 -0.78 -2.02
CA ALA A 122 9.37 0.53 -1.49
C ALA A 122 7.93 0.94 -1.84
N ILE A 123 7.32 1.70 -0.94
CA ILE A 123 6.04 2.40 -1.14
C ILE A 123 6.32 3.89 -1.11
N LEU A 124 5.85 4.60 -2.12
CA LEU A 124 5.96 6.04 -2.18
C LEU A 124 4.61 6.65 -2.58
N GLU A 125 4.37 7.89 -2.17
CA GLU A 125 3.19 8.66 -2.52
C GLU A 125 3.55 10.05 -3.05
N THR A 126 2.61 10.66 -3.79
CA THR A 126 2.70 12.08 -4.20
C THR A 126 1.32 12.69 -4.29
N GLY A 127 1.25 14.02 -4.19
CA GLY A 127 0.01 14.78 -4.28
C GLY A 127 -0.58 15.18 -2.92
N PRO A 128 -1.70 15.93 -2.92
CA PRO A 128 -2.39 16.35 -1.71
C PRO A 128 -3.15 15.18 -1.05
N GLY A 129 -3.41 15.27 0.24
CA GLY A 129 -4.13 14.24 0.99
C GLY A 129 -3.24 13.05 1.40
N GLY A 130 -1.92 13.26 1.45
CA GLY A 130 -0.96 12.23 1.83
C GLY A 130 -1.03 11.81 3.31
N ILE A 131 -0.07 10.99 3.72
CA ILE A 131 -0.05 10.39 5.07
C ILE A 131 -0.07 11.43 6.19
N ASP A 132 0.56 12.58 6.00
CA ASP A 132 0.57 13.64 7.02
C ASP A 132 -0.83 14.23 7.22
N ASP A 133 -1.58 14.43 6.12
CA ASP A 133 -2.97 14.90 6.17
C ASP A 133 -3.87 13.83 6.81
N TYR A 134 -3.68 12.56 6.49
CA TYR A 134 -4.38 11.45 7.12
C TYR A 134 -4.14 11.41 8.64
N LEU A 135 -2.87 11.45 9.07
CA LEU A 135 -2.51 11.42 10.48
C LEU A 135 -3.05 12.63 11.24
N ALA A 136 -3.12 13.80 10.62
CA ALA A 136 -3.72 15.00 11.21
C ALA A 136 -5.21 14.86 11.53
N THR A 137 -5.91 13.89 10.94
CA THR A 137 -7.33 13.61 11.25
C THR A 137 -7.53 12.77 12.51
N ILE A 138 -6.46 12.15 13.03
CA ILE A 138 -6.54 11.21 14.15
C ILE A 138 -6.20 11.95 15.45
N PRO A 139 -7.06 11.91 16.48
CA PRO A 139 -6.72 12.47 17.79
C PRO A 139 -5.48 11.74 18.36
N VAL A 140 -4.49 12.51 18.81
CA VAL A 140 -3.26 11.97 19.39
C VAL A 140 -3.44 11.79 20.89
N ALA A 141 -3.02 10.63 21.41
CA ALA A 141 -2.98 10.36 22.85
C ALA A 141 -1.99 11.27 23.57
N ASP A 142 -2.19 11.48 24.87
CA ASP A 142 -1.32 12.35 25.68
C ASP A 142 0.10 11.76 25.79
N ASP A 143 1.08 12.66 25.92
CA ASP A 143 2.48 12.27 26.11
C ASP A 143 2.67 11.47 27.40
N GLY A 144 3.36 10.36 27.28
CA GLY A 144 3.67 9.46 28.42
C GLY A 144 2.66 8.34 28.62
N GLU A 145 1.52 8.34 27.91
CA GLU A 145 0.57 7.23 27.96
C GLU A 145 1.13 5.94 27.35
N GLN A 146 0.65 4.81 27.86
CA GLN A 146 0.86 3.50 27.26
C GLN A 146 -0.18 3.33 26.14
N VAL A 147 0.27 3.54 24.91
CA VAL A 147 -0.59 3.51 23.73
C VAL A 147 -0.46 2.18 23.00
N ALA A 148 -1.60 1.55 22.73
CA ALA A 148 -1.66 0.33 21.93
C ALA A 148 -2.41 0.55 20.62
N ALA A 149 -2.16 -0.33 19.65
CA ALA A 149 -2.88 -0.37 18.38
C ALA A 149 -3.38 -1.79 18.06
N ILE A 150 -4.55 -1.84 17.46
CA ILE A 150 -5.13 -3.02 16.83
C ILE A 150 -5.48 -2.65 15.39
N VAL A 151 -5.22 -3.53 14.43
CA VAL A 151 -5.75 -3.39 13.07
C VAL A 151 -6.61 -4.61 12.77
N MET A 152 -7.79 -4.40 12.25
CA MET A 152 -8.70 -5.48 11.94
C MET A 152 -9.54 -5.22 10.69
N ASN A 153 -9.85 -6.29 9.98
CA ASN A 153 -10.85 -6.23 8.92
C ASN A 153 -12.28 -6.23 9.50
N ALA A 154 -12.50 -6.98 10.58
CA ALA A 154 -13.79 -7.10 11.30
C ALA A 154 -14.98 -7.42 10.37
N ASN A 155 -14.87 -8.47 9.59
CA ASN A 155 -15.86 -8.88 8.58
C ASN A 155 -16.64 -10.17 8.94
N PRO A 156 -17.63 -10.14 9.87
CA PRO A 156 -18.03 -9.01 10.73
C PRO A 156 -17.20 -8.87 12.02
N PHE A 157 -17.52 -7.88 12.84
CA PHE A 157 -17.00 -7.76 14.20
C PHE A 157 -17.56 -8.88 15.10
N THR A 158 -16.67 -9.67 15.70
CA THR A 158 -17.01 -10.87 16.48
C THR A 158 -16.64 -10.71 17.95
N LYS A 159 -17.07 -11.67 18.80
CA LYS A 159 -16.65 -11.74 20.21
C LYS A 159 -15.13 -11.87 20.38
N GLY A 160 -14.43 -12.50 19.43
CA GLY A 160 -12.97 -12.56 19.41
C GLY A 160 -12.33 -11.18 19.23
N HIS A 161 -12.85 -10.39 18.30
CA HIS A 161 -12.42 -8.99 18.13
C HIS A 161 -12.71 -8.17 19.39
N GLN A 162 -13.90 -8.33 19.99
CA GLN A 162 -14.24 -7.62 21.23
C GLN A 162 -13.30 -7.97 22.38
N TYR A 163 -13.00 -9.26 22.56
CA TYR A 163 -12.05 -9.73 23.57
C TYR A 163 -10.65 -9.14 23.39
N LEU A 164 -10.17 -9.07 22.15
CA LEU A 164 -8.87 -8.44 21.84
C LEU A 164 -8.85 -6.96 22.24
N VAL A 165 -9.92 -6.21 21.88
CA VAL A 165 -10.03 -4.79 22.26
C VAL A 165 -10.17 -4.63 23.77
N GLU A 166 -10.97 -5.45 24.45
CA GLU A 166 -11.11 -5.43 25.91
C GLU A 166 -9.78 -5.68 26.61
N THR A 167 -9.00 -6.67 26.15
CA THR A 167 -7.68 -6.97 26.70
C THR A 167 -6.73 -5.79 26.54
N ALA A 168 -6.64 -5.24 25.34
CA ALA A 168 -5.79 -4.07 25.06
C ALA A 168 -6.23 -2.84 25.89
N SER A 169 -7.54 -2.59 25.98
CA SER A 169 -8.10 -1.48 26.76
C SER A 169 -7.79 -1.57 28.26
N ARG A 170 -7.78 -2.78 28.82
CA ARG A 170 -7.45 -3.00 30.24
C ARG A 170 -5.98 -2.80 30.55
N GLU A 171 -5.10 -3.06 29.59
CA GLU A 171 -3.65 -3.10 29.78
C GLU A 171 -2.93 -1.83 29.33
N ASN A 172 -3.64 -0.88 28.72
CA ASN A 172 -3.05 0.35 28.18
C ASN A 172 -3.92 1.56 28.50
N ASP A 173 -3.30 2.74 28.52
CA ASP A 173 -3.98 4.01 28.78
C ASP A 173 -4.85 4.43 27.59
N HIS A 174 -4.37 4.16 26.36
CA HIS A 174 -5.09 4.46 25.13
C HIS A 174 -4.95 3.32 24.10
N VAL A 175 -6.02 3.07 23.32
CA VAL A 175 -6.02 2.03 22.26
C VAL A 175 -6.62 2.58 20.98
N TYR A 176 -5.84 2.57 19.91
CA TYR A 176 -6.34 2.81 18.56
C TYR A 176 -6.79 1.50 17.91
N VAL A 177 -8.01 1.47 17.42
CA VAL A 177 -8.55 0.36 16.63
C VAL A 177 -8.73 0.82 15.19
N PHE A 178 -7.82 0.41 14.31
CA PHE A 178 -7.88 0.71 12.89
C PHE A 178 -8.75 -0.33 12.18
N VAL A 179 -9.76 0.14 11.48
CA VAL A 179 -10.61 -0.70 10.62
C VAL A 179 -10.16 -0.56 9.19
N LEU A 180 -9.81 -1.69 8.54
CA LEU A 180 -9.31 -1.69 7.16
C LEU A 180 -10.36 -1.14 6.19
N GLN A 181 -9.96 -0.17 5.38
CA GLN A 181 -10.80 0.43 4.35
C GLN A 181 -10.73 -0.41 3.06
N ASP A 182 -11.42 -1.54 3.06
CA ASP A 182 -11.47 -2.48 1.94
C ASP A 182 -12.93 -2.91 1.70
N ASP A 183 -13.45 -2.68 0.50
CA ASP A 183 -14.81 -3.02 0.10
C ASP A 183 -14.91 -4.38 -0.63
N SER A 184 -13.83 -5.16 -0.69
CA SER A 184 -13.84 -6.54 -1.21
C SER A 184 -14.48 -7.56 -0.24
N SER A 185 -14.85 -7.12 0.97
CA SER A 185 -15.43 -7.90 2.04
C SER A 185 -16.94 -8.10 1.86
N ILE A 186 -17.54 -9.09 2.59
CA ILE A 186 -18.99 -9.37 2.57
C ILE A 186 -19.78 -8.15 3.09
N PHE A 187 -19.27 -7.52 4.16
CA PHE A 187 -19.81 -6.27 4.69
C PHE A 187 -19.01 -5.09 4.14
N THR A 188 -19.71 -4.02 3.76
CA THR A 188 -19.08 -2.78 3.33
C THR A 188 -18.19 -2.20 4.44
N TYR A 189 -17.22 -1.37 4.06
CA TYR A 189 -16.38 -0.68 5.03
C TYR A 189 -17.21 0.06 6.09
N GLN A 190 -18.24 0.79 5.69
CA GLN A 190 -19.08 1.57 6.61
C GLN A 190 -19.81 0.68 7.64
N GLU A 191 -20.38 -0.42 7.20
CA GLU A 191 -21.03 -1.40 8.10
C GLU A 191 -20.03 -1.96 9.11
N ARG A 192 -18.85 -2.36 8.67
CA ARG A 192 -17.80 -2.89 9.53
C ARG A 192 -17.33 -1.85 10.55
N PHE A 193 -17.10 -0.63 10.10
CA PHE A 193 -16.68 0.49 10.95
C PHE A 193 -17.72 0.79 12.03
N ASP A 194 -19.00 0.82 11.68
CA ASP A 194 -20.11 1.07 12.62
C ASP A 194 -20.26 -0.07 13.62
N LEU A 195 -20.12 -1.34 13.19
CA LEU A 195 -20.13 -2.49 14.08
C LEU A 195 -18.98 -2.46 15.09
N VAL A 196 -17.77 -2.10 14.65
CA VAL A 196 -16.62 -1.93 15.56
C VAL A 196 -16.89 -0.82 16.56
N LYS A 197 -17.37 0.35 16.12
CA LYS A 197 -17.72 1.47 17.03
C LYS A 197 -18.75 1.07 18.06
N GLN A 198 -19.82 0.39 17.65
CA GLN A 198 -20.86 -0.07 18.56
C GLN A 198 -20.34 -1.13 19.55
N GLY A 199 -19.56 -2.10 19.04
CA GLY A 199 -19.02 -3.19 19.85
C GLY A 199 -17.91 -2.76 20.82
N THR A 200 -17.36 -1.57 20.66
CA THR A 200 -16.29 -1.02 21.53
C THR A 200 -16.74 0.20 22.35
N ALA A 201 -17.99 0.64 22.22
CA ALA A 201 -18.50 1.88 22.85
C ALA A 201 -18.39 1.93 24.38
N GLN A 202 -18.34 0.75 25.06
CA GLN A 202 -18.15 0.68 26.51
C GLN A 202 -16.72 0.99 26.96
N PHE A 203 -15.72 0.93 26.09
CA PHE A 203 -14.32 1.18 26.42
C PHE A 203 -13.97 2.65 26.17
N LYS A 204 -13.84 3.42 27.26
CA LYS A 204 -13.64 4.89 27.19
C LYS A 204 -12.29 5.33 26.61
N ASN A 205 -11.28 4.46 26.69
CA ASN A 205 -9.93 4.70 26.22
C ASN A 205 -9.67 4.11 24.83
N VAL A 206 -10.73 3.75 24.09
CA VAL A 206 -10.63 3.20 22.75
C VAL A 206 -11.06 4.24 21.71
N THR A 207 -10.20 4.52 20.74
CA THR A 207 -10.49 5.33 19.56
C THR A 207 -10.53 4.47 18.32
N VAL A 208 -11.70 4.38 17.68
CA VAL A 208 -11.86 3.67 16.40
C VAL A 208 -11.54 4.61 15.24
N VAL A 209 -10.63 4.18 14.38
CA VAL A 209 -10.11 4.98 13.26
C VAL A 209 -10.21 4.22 11.95
N SER A 210 -10.41 4.93 10.85
CA SER A 210 -10.23 4.35 9.51
C SER A 210 -8.75 4.08 9.27
N SER A 211 -8.40 2.96 8.61
CA SER A 211 -7.02 2.74 8.15
C SER A 211 -6.61 3.70 7.03
N GLY A 212 -7.57 4.36 6.40
CA GLY A 212 -7.31 5.07 5.16
C GLY A 212 -6.70 4.13 4.11
N GLU A 213 -5.83 4.67 3.29
CA GLU A 213 -5.08 3.94 2.26
C GLU A 213 -3.73 3.40 2.77
N TYR A 214 -3.44 3.53 4.09
CA TYR A 214 -2.12 3.30 4.68
C TYR A 214 -1.96 1.98 5.46
N MET A 215 -2.98 1.16 5.49
CA MET A 215 -2.92 -0.24 5.95
C MET A 215 -3.56 -1.07 4.86
N ILE A 216 -2.73 -1.67 4.03
CA ILE A 216 -3.15 -2.25 2.75
C ILE A 216 -3.49 -3.72 2.99
N SER A 217 -4.66 -4.15 2.53
CA SER A 217 -4.99 -5.57 2.60
C SER A 217 -4.12 -6.36 1.61
N ALA A 218 -3.76 -7.60 1.96
CA ALA A 218 -3.00 -8.48 1.08
C ALA A 218 -3.69 -8.70 -0.29
N ALA A 219 -5.00 -8.52 -0.36
CA ALA A 219 -5.77 -8.67 -1.60
C ALA A 219 -5.56 -7.52 -2.59
N THR A 220 -5.20 -6.33 -2.10
CA THR A 220 -5.06 -5.11 -2.91
C THR A 220 -3.62 -4.66 -3.12
N PHE A 221 -2.66 -5.34 -2.45
CA PHE A 221 -1.25 -4.98 -2.53
C PHE A 221 -0.65 -5.38 -3.89
N PRO A 222 -0.07 -4.45 -4.66
CA PRO A 222 0.53 -4.76 -5.96
C PRO A 222 1.79 -5.61 -5.81
N ALA A 223 1.91 -6.65 -6.63
CA ALA A 223 3.04 -7.58 -6.59
C ALA A 223 3.76 -7.72 -7.95
N TYR A 224 3.43 -6.88 -8.94
CA TYR A 224 3.92 -7.00 -10.32
C TYR A 224 5.45 -6.92 -10.46
N PHE A 225 6.15 -6.35 -9.49
CA PHE A 225 7.61 -6.20 -9.52
C PHE A 225 8.36 -7.29 -8.73
N LEU A 226 7.65 -8.19 -8.03
CA LEU A 226 8.24 -9.33 -7.33
C LEU A 226 8.57 -10.47 -8.30
N LYS A 227 9.51 -11.32 -7.90
CA LYS A 227 9.80 -12.57 -8.60
C LYS A 227 8.74 -13.62 -8.28
N ASP A 228 8.52 -14.55 -9.21
CA ASP A 228 7.49 -15.59 -9.06
C ASP A 228 7.73 -16.56 -7.88
N ASP A 229 8.99 -16.70 -7.42
CA ASP A 229 9.41 -17.59 -6.33
C ASP A 229 9.38 -16.93 -4.95
N GLN A 230 9.07 -15.63 -4.85
CA GLN A 230 8.98 -14.92 -3.57
C GLN A 230 7.63 -15.18 -2.89
N ASP A 231 7.65 -15.33 -1.57
CA ASP A 231 6.43 -15.34 -0.76
C ASP A 231 5.80 -13.94 -0.76
N GLN A 232 4.88 -13.72 -1.71
CA GLN A 232 4.21 -12.44 -1.91
C GLN A 232 3.48 -11.98 -0.65
N GLY A 233 2.86 -12.92 0.09
CA GLY A 233 2.12 -12.58 1.30
C GLY A 233 3.03 -12.05 2.41
N HIS A 234 4.16 -12.69 2.63
CA HIS A 234 5.14 -12.23 3.63
C HIS A 234 5.76 -10.89 3.22
N TYR A 235 6.17 -10.75 1.96
CA TYR A 235 6.72 -9.50 1.44
C TYR A 235 5.76 -8.31 1.61
N GLN A 236 4.49 -8.51 1.25
CA GLN A 236 3.45 -7.49 1.41
C GLN A 236 3.27 -7.10 2.87
N ALA A 237 3.23 -8.10 3.77
CA ALA A 237 3.11 -7.88 5.20
C ALA A 237 4.31 -7.09 5.76
N VAL A 238 5.54 -7.44 5.40
CA VAL A 238 6.75 -6.71 5.83
C VAL A 238 6.71 -5.25 5.40
N LEU A 239 6.29 -4.97 4.17
CA LEU A 239 6.25 -3.60 3.65
C LEU A 239 5.13 -2.77 4.29
N ASP A 240 3.95 -3.36 4.51
CA ASP A 240 2.82 -2.72 5.21
C ASP A 240 3.17 -2.41 6.67
N VAL A 241 3.74 -3.38 7.38
CA VAL A 241 4.19 -3.20 8.78
C VAL A 241 5.33 -2.16 8.86
N SER A 242 6.20 -2.09 7.86
CA SER A 242 7.25 -1.06 7.78
C SER A 242 6.67 0.34 7.60
N LEU A 243 5.63 0.49 6.78
CA LEU A 243 4.89 1.75 6.65
C LEU A 243 4.28 2.17 7.99
N PHE A 244 3.59 1.24 8.66
CA PHE A 244 3.00 1.46 9.97
C PHE A 244 4.05 1.89 11.01
N LYS A 245 5.17 1.16 11.12
CA LYS A 245 6.27 1.45 12.04
C LYS A 245 6.87 2.84 11.80
N ARG A 246 7.12 3.18 10.54
CA ARG A 246 7.84 4.41 10.18
C ARG A 246 7.01 5.67 10.34
N ASN A 247 5.70 5.60 10.03
CA ASN A 247 4.86 6.79 9.95
C ASN A 247 3.81 6.86 11.07
N ILE A 248 3.10 5.76 11.34
CA ILE A 248 1.95 5.77 12.24
C ILE A 248 2.38 5.64 13.70
N VAL A 249 3.32 4.74 13.98
CA VAL A 249 3.86 4.52 15.32
C VAL A 249 4.37 5.81 15.98
N PRO A 250 5.26 6.60 15.37
CA PRO A 250 5.76 7.82 15.99
C PRO A 250 4.70 8.92 16.10
N ALA A 251 3.82 9.04 15.11
CA ALA A 251 2.79 10.07 15.09
C ALA A 251 1.72 9.88 16.17
N LEU A 252 1.43 8.64 16.54
CA LEU A 252 0.40 8.28 17.53
C LEU A 252 0.99 7.71 18.84
N HIS A 253 2.29 7.79 19.03
CA HIS A 253 3.03 7.33 20.23
C HIS A 253 2.79 5.84 20.57
N ILE A 254 2.54 4.99 19.58
CA ILE A 254 2.19 3.57 19.76
C ILE A 254 3.40 2.81 20.34
N LYS A 255 3.17 2.03 21.40
CA LYS A 255 4.17 1.20 22.08
C LYS A 255 3.90 -0.30 21.95
N LYS A 256 2.65 -0.68 21.70
CA LYS A 256 2.23 -2.07 21.56
C LYS A 256 1.30 -2.28 20.37
N ARG A 257 1.43 -3.44 19.74
CA ARG A 257 0.53 -3.89 18.69
C ARG A 257 -0.12 -5.20 19.13
N TYR A 258 -1.44 -5.19 19.34
CA TYR A 258 -2.18 -6.40 19.67
C TYR A 258 -2.63 -7.11 18.41
N VAL A 259 -2.49 -8.43 18.40
CA VAL A 259 -2.86 -9.31 17.30
C VAL A 259 -3.63 -10.51 17.82
N GLY A 260 -4.57 -11.02 17.03
CA GLY A 260 -5.24 -12.27 17.30
C GLY A 260 -4.46 -13.45 16.71
N THR A 261 -4.53 -14.59 17.37
CA THR A 261 -4.06 -15.85 16.79
C THR A 261 -5.17 -16.45 15.94
N GLU A 262 -4.92 -16.58 14.63
CA GLU A 262 -5.84 -17.25 13.70
C GLU A 262 -5.15 -18.46 13.06
N PRO A 263 -5.17 -19.63 13.72
CA PRO A 263 -4.36 -20.78 13.34
C PRO A 263 -4.73 -21.39 11.98
N PHE A 264 -5.84 -20.95 11.38
CA PHE A 264 -6.32 -21.45 10.09
C PHE A 264 -6.12 -20.46 8.93
N SER A 265 -5.60 -19.25 9.19
CA SER A 265 -5.36 -18.23 8.17
C SER A 265 -3.88 -18.05 7.90
N LYS A 266 -3.42 -18.54 6.74
CA LYS A 266 -2.03 -18.34 6.29
C LYS A 266 -1.68 -16.86 6.13
N THR A 267 -2.62 -16.05 5.69
CA THR A 267 -2.42 -14.59 5.53
C THR A 267 -2.17 -13.94 6.88
N THR A 268 -2.98 -14.26 7.90
CA THR A 268 -2.79 -13.74 9.26
C THR A 268 -1.45 -14.19 9.85
N ASP A 269 -1.04 -15.44 9.60
CA ASP A 269 0.23 -15.97 10.07
C ASP A 269 1.41 -15.20 9.44
N SER A 270 1.41 -14.94 8.14
CA SER A 270 2.42 -14.13 7.46
C SER A 270 2.49 -12.70 8.03
N TYR A 271 1.35 -12.08 8.34
CA TYR A 271 1.31 -10.77 8.99
C TYR A 271 1.86 -10.81 10.42
N ASN A 272 1.53 -11.84 11.20
CA ASN A 272 2.04 -12.00 12.57
C ASN A 272 3.57 -12.17 12.55
N GLN A 273 4.11 -12.95 11.62
CA GLN A 273 5.56 -13.10 11.43
C GLN A 273 6.21 -11.76 11.07
N ALA A 274 5.67 -11.03 10.11
CA ALA A 274 6.17 -9.71 9.71
C ALA A 274 6.15 -8.70 10.87
N MET A 275 5.10 -8.71 11.71
CA MET A 275 5.04 -7.85 12.88
C MET A 275 6.14 -8.17 13.90
N HIS A 276 6.38 -9.44 14.19
CA HIS A 276 7.48 -9.85 15.10
C HIS A 276 8.87 -9.58 14.53
N GLU A 277 9.01 -9.55 13.21
CA GLU A 277 10.27 -9.22 12.53
C GLU A 277 10.56 -7.71 12.51
N VAL A 278 9.54 -6.90 12.21
CA VAL A 278 9.72 -5.48 11.89
C VAL A 278 9.53 -4.57 13.10
N LEU A 279 8.54 -4.83 13.98
CA LEU A 279 8.14 -3.89 15.03
C LEU A 279 9.13 -3.77 16.20
N PRO A 280 9.70 -4.88 16.74
CA PRO A 280 10.64 -4.78 17.85
C PRO A 280 11.93 -4.03 17.47
N PRO A 281 12.66 -3.43 18.45
CA PRO A 281 12.30 -3.33 19.88
C PRO A 281 11.36 -2.16 20.19
N GLU A 282 11.02 -1.29 19.24
CA GLU A 282 10.31 -0.02 19.48
C GLU A 282 8.85 -0.25 19.85
N VAL A 283 8.24 -1.29 19.27
CA VAL A 283 6.84 -1.68 19.49
C VAL A 283 6.78 -3.15 19.87
N ALA A 284 6.19 -3.46 21.02
CA ALA A 284 5.90 -4.83 21.43
C ALA A 284 4.72 -5.42 20.65
N VAL A 285 4.78 -6.71 20.32
CA VAL A 285 3.70 -7.46 19.67
C VAL A 285 3.17 -8.52 20.62
#